data_8bf28962bde2be8ced573db684870c7b
#
_entry.id   8bf28962bde2be8ced573db684870c7b
#
_cell.length_a   1.000
_cell.length_b   1.000
_cell.length_c   1.000
_cell.angle_alpha   90.00
_cell.angle_beta   90.00
_cell.angle_gamma   90.00
#
_symmetry.space_group_name_H-M   'P 1'
#
loop_
_entity.id
_entity.type
_entity.pdbx_description
1 polymer ?
#
loop_
_entity_poly.entity_id
_entity_poly.type
_entity_poly.pdbx_seq_one_letter_code
_entity_poly.pdbx_strand_id
1 'polypeptide(L)'
;SLKGDELDMSEVDQEVARLVRFAQKLEPDFKADLDELIRDNLINTSNALLAQYKEKLASLTDEIDPATLAGISIEPLKLMASSVTAADNFSVNKLIKEKEVEDGQEWVVNTDKKWYKPWTWFQESGHYRTKYKKVKFVPADELAQTFFAPIQDRLFEDGEAARQYATKQSNRIAAAFSKEFKRLDNVLKHKLEQLESYAADSKLAKQRIEETEKNLKWLENIT
;
A
#
# COMPACT_ATOMS: atom_id res chain seq x y z
N SER A 1 -33.94 -15.51 15.25
CA SER A 1 -32.49 -15.37 15.40
C SER A 1 -31.92 -14.71 14.16
N LEU A 2 -31.05 -13.74 14.37
CA LEU A 2 -30.28 -13.12 13.32
C LEU A 2 -29.34 -14.18 12.71
N LYS A 3 -29.18 -14.22 11.39
CA LYS A 3 -28.15 -15.05 10.76
C LYS A 3 -26.80 -14.42 11.07
N GLY A 4 -25.72 -15.20 11.15
CA GLY A 4 -24.41 -14.77 11.60
C GLY A 4 -23.76 -13.57 10.85
N ASP A 5 -24.37 -13.14 9.74
CA ASP A 5 -23.90 -11.97 8.94
C ASP A 5 -24.70 -10.68 9.25
N GLU A 6 -25.61 -10.72 10.25
CA GLU A 6 -26.46 -9.61 10.65
C GLU A 6 -26.17 -9.24 12.11
N LEU A 7 -25.76 -7.99 12.33
CA LEU A 7 -25.47 -7.45 13.66
C LEU A 7 -26.72 -6.82 14.28
N ASP A 8 -27.02 -7.20 15.53
CA ASP A 8 -28.00 -6.48 16.34
C ASP A 8 -27.50 -5.09 16.66
N MET A 9 -28.41 -4.13 16.83
CA MET A 9 -28.07 -2.75 17.18
C MET A 9 -27.21 -2.62 18.44
N SER A 10 -27.31 -3.56 19.38
CA SER A 10 -26.47 -3.62 20.58
C SER A 10 -25.02 -4.04 20.29
N GLU A 11 -24.77 -4.74 19.18
CA GLU A 11 -23.48 -5.26 18.79
C GLU A 11 -22.74 -4.30 17.83
N VAL A 12 -23.49 -3.43 17.14
CA VAL A 12 -22.94 -2.52 16.12
C VAL A 12 -21.86 -1.62 16.68
N ASP A 13 -22.06 -1.00 17.84
CA ASP A 13 -21.09 -0.09 18.45
C ASP A 13 -19.79 -0.83 18.82
N GLN A 14 -19.89 -2.07 19.27
CA GLN A 14 -18.73 -2.88 19.59
C GLN A 14 -17.95 -3.25 18.32
N GLU A 15 -18.66 -3.61 17.24
CA GLU A 15 -18.00 -3.96 15.98
C GLU A 15 -17.38 -2.73 15.31
N VAL A 16 -18.03 -1.57 15.33
CA VAL A 16 -17.45 -0.31 14.87
C VAL A 16 -16.17 0.03 15.65
N ALA A 17 -16.21 -0.10 16.99
CA ALA A 17 -15.02 0.13 17.80
C ALA A 17 -13.87 -0.84 17.48
N ARG A 18 -14.20 -2.10 17.11
CA ARG A 18 -13.23 -3.09 16.66
C ARG A 18 -12.62 -2.72 15.32
N LEU A 19 -13.44 -2.29 14.35
CA LEU A 19 -13.00 -1.83 13.04
C LEU A 19 -12.09 -0.60 13.14
N VAL A 20 -12.44 0.36 14.01
CA VAL A 20 -11.60 1.55 14.28
C VAL A 20 -10.23 1.15 14.81
N ARG A 21 -10.16 0.26 15.81
CA ARG A 21 -8.88 -0.23 16.35
C ARG A 21 -8.05 -0.96 15.30
N PHE A 22 -8.70 -1.74 14.44
CA PHE A 22 -8.01 -2.42 13.35
C PHE A 22 -7.43 -1.42 12.34
N ALA A 23 -8.20 -0.41 11.93
CA ALA A 23 -7.76 0.65 11.04
C ALA A 23 -6.59 1.47 11.62
N GLN A 24 -6.67 1.82 12.91
CA GLN A 24 -5.61 2.53 13.64
C GLN A 24 -4.28 1.79 13.65
N LYS A 25 -4.32 0.46 13.57
CA LYS A 25 -3.11 -0.37 13.49
C LYS A 25 -2.65 -0.58 12.04
N LEU A 26 -3.60 -0.85 11.13
CA LEU A 26 -3.32 -1.17 9.73
C LEU A 26 -2.58 -0.04 9.00
N GLU A 27 -3.00 1.19 9.19
CA GLU A 27 -2.47 2.35 8.46
C GLU A 27 -0.99 2.64 8.77
N PRO A 28 -0.56 2.72 10.04
CA PRO A 28 0.86 2.92 10.35
C PRO A 28 1.72 1.71 9.96
N ASP A 29 1.23 0.48 10.12
CA ASP A 29 1.95 -0.72 9.70
C ASP A 29 2.19 -0.70 8.17
N PHE A 30 1.15 -0.41 7.38
CA PHE A 30 1.27 -0.27 5.92
C PHE A 30 2.28 0.81 5.51
N LYS A 31 2.26 1.97 6.18
CA LYS A 31 3.20 3.07 5.88
C LYS A 31 4.64 2.70 6.23
N ALA A 32 4.84 2.01 7.34
CA ALA A 32 6.15 1.53 7.74
C ALA A 32 6.71 0.50 6.75
N ASP A 33 5.92 -0.50 6.39
CA ASP A 33 6.29 -1.53 5.42
C ASP A 33 6.63 -0.92 4.04
N LEU A 34 5.84 0.08 3.60
CA LEU A 34 6.04 0.77 2.34
C LEU A 34 7.34 1.60 2.33
N ASP A 35 7.63 2.32 3.42
CA ASP A 35 8.87 3.11 3.56
C ASP A 35 10.09 2.17 3.59
N GLU A 36 10.02 1.06 4.34
CA GLU A 36 11.07 0.06 4.42
C GLU A 36 11.34 -0.56 3.03
N LEU A 37 10.30 -1.03 2.34
CA LEU A 37 10.40 -1.64 1.02
C LEU A 37 11.06 -0.70 0.00
N ILE A 38 10.64 0.57 -0.04
CA ILE A 38 11.19 1.56 -0.97
C ILE A 38 12.64 1.87 -0.60
N ARG A 39 12.93 2.10 0.67
CA ARG A 39 14.27 2.41 1.16
C ARG A 39 15.25 1.30 0.84
N ASP A 40 14.89 0.05 1.14
CA ASP A 40 15.75 -1.10 0.89
C ASP A 40 16.02 -1.29 -0.59
N ASN A 41 15.01 -1.17 -1.44
CA ASN A 41 15.20 -1.27 -2.89
C ASN A 41 16.11 -0.16 -3.43
N LEU A 42 15.94 1.09 -2.99
CA LEU A 42 16.76 2.22 -3.44
C LEU A 42 18.21 2.10 -2.92
N ILE A 43 18.39 1.71 -1.66
CA ILE A 43 19.71 1.51 -1.05
C ILE A 43 20.44 0.35 -1.73
N ASN A 44 19.77 -0.79 -1.91
CA ASN A 44 20.35 -1.97 -2.54
C ASN A 44 20.76 -1.69 -3.98
N THR A 45 19.91 -1.00 -4.76
CA THR A 45 20.23 -0.58 -6.13
C THR A 45 21.41 0.37 -6.15
N SER A 46 21.44 1.38 -5.27
CA SER A 46 22.54 2.34 -5.17
C SER A 46 23.86 1.66 -4.79
N ASN A 47 23.84 0.75 -3.80
CA ASN A 47 25.00 0.00 -3.36
C ASN A 47 25.54 -0.94 -4.46
N ALA A 48 24.65 -1.60 -5.20
CA ALA A 48 25.04 -2.46 -6.31
C ALA A 48 25.75 -1.65 -7.42
N LEU A 49 25.21 -0.49 -7.78
CA LEU A 49 25.83 0.42 -8.75
C LEU A 49 27.17 0.96 -8.25
N LEU A 50 27.25 1.33 -6.96
CA LEU A 50 28.50 1.77 -6.31
C LEU A 50 29.57 0.66 -6.31
N ALA A 51 29.20 -0.57 -6.04
CA ALA A 51 30.11 -1.71 -6.05
C ALA A 51 30.70 -1.92 -7.45
N GLN A 52 29.85 -1.95 -8.48
CA GLN A 52 30.27 -2.07 -9.87
C GLN A 52 31.20 -0.91 -10.29
N TYR A 53 30.86 0.32 -9.87
CA TYR A 53 31.69 1.50 -10.13
C TYR A 53 33.07 1.38 -9.48
N LYS A 54 33.13 0.97 -8.19
CA LYS A 54 34.38 0.79 -7.45
C LYS A 54 35.25 -0.31 -8.04
N GLU A 55 34.65 -1.44 -8.45
CA GLU A 55 35.37 -2.56 -9.10
C GLU A 55 36.06 -2.09 -10.38
N LYS A 56 35.38 -1.30 -11.19
CA LYS A 56 35.93 -0.75 -12.41
C LYS A 56 36.98 0.33 -12.17
N LEU A 57 36.80 1.18 -11.14
CA LEU A 57 37.81 2.16 -10.74
C LEU A 57 39.09 1.51 -10.23
N ALA A 58 38.98 0.42 -9.44
CA ALA A 58 40.15 -0.26 -8.90
C ALA A 58 41.08 -0.78 -9.99
N SER A 59 40.52 -1.07 -11.19
CA SER A 59 41.34 -1.46 -12.37
C SER A 59 41.96 -0.27 -13.12
N LEU A 60 41.62 0.96 -12.78
CA LEU A 60 41.90 2.13 -13.63
C LEU A 60 42.87 3.16 -13.07
N THR A 61 42.98 3.36 -11.76
CA THR A 61 44.02 4.20 -11.13
C THR A 61 43.73 4.63 -9.69
N ASP A 62 44.83 5.05 -9.00
CA ASP A 62 44.82 5.70 -7.68
C ASP A 62 44.33 7.18 -7.70
N GLU A 63 43.90 7.71 -8.87
CA GLU A 63 43.63 9.16 -9.04
C GLU A 63 42.16 9.56 -8.95
N ILE A 64 41.19 8.64 -8.89
CA ILE A 64 39.76 8.99 -8.81
C ILE A 64 39.25 8.76 -7.38
N ASP A 65 38.82 9.86 -6.74
CA ASP A 65 38.29 9.82 -5.37
C ASP A 65 36.89 9.18 -5.35
N PRO A 66 36.73 8.01 -4.73
CA PRO A 66 35.41 7.36 -4.58
C PRO A 66 34.42 8.16 -3.72
N ALA A 67 34.88 9.18 -3.00
CA ALA A 67 34.05 10.00 -2.12
C ALA A 67 33.00 10.84 -2.87
N THR A 68 33.19 11.08 -4.16
CA THR A 68 32.24 11.86 -4.99
C THR A 68 30.85 11.20 -5.09
N LEU A 69 30.74 9.88 -4.96
CA LEU A 69 29.45 9.16 -4.97
C LEU A 69 28.86 8.92 -3.58
N ALA A 70 29.63 9.14 -2.51
CA ALA A 70 29.16 8.94 -1.13
C ALA A 70 28.07 9.95 -0.69
N GLY A 71 27.83 10.98 -1.52
CA GLY A 71 26.87 12.06 -1.24
C GLY A 71 25.46 11.85 -1.81
N ILE A 72 25.11 10.68 -2.38
CA ILE A 72 23.75 10.43 -2.84
C ILE A 72 22.85 10.18 -1.62
N SER A 73 22.15 11.23 -1.23
CA SER A 73 21.19 11.19 -0.12
C SER A 73 19.81 10.82 -0.65
N ILE A 74 19.18 9.82 -0.03
CA ILE A 74 17.78 9.46 -0.26
C ILE A 74 16.93 10.31 0.68
N GLU A 75 16.04 11.13 0.12
CA GLU A 75 15.10 11.93 0.91
C GLU A 75 14.09 10.99 1.60
N PRO A 76 13.63 11.27 2.84
CA PRO A 76 12.61 10.45 3.48
C PRO A 76 11.28 10.55 2.72
N LEU A 77 10.57 9.43 2.64
CA LEU A 77 9.21 9.36 2.08
C LEU A 77 8.25 10.15 2.97
N LYS A 78 7.58 11.15 2.39
CA LYS A 78 6.54 11.91 3.07
C LYS A 78 5.18 11.41 2.61
N LEU A 79 4.61 10.45 3.33
CA LEU A 79 3.21 10.05 3.16
C LEU A 79 2.29 11.03 3.89
N MET A 80 1.05 11.16 3.42
CA MET A 80 0.07 12.04 4.06
C MET A 80 -0.19 11.59 5.51
N ALA A 81 -0.48 12.52 6.39
CA ALA A 81 -0.79 12.24 7.78
C ALA A 81 -2.00 11.30 7.89
N SER A 82 -1.99 10.43 8.90
CA SER A 82 -3.02 9.43 9.12
C SER A 82 -4.43 10.01 9.08
N SER A 83 -5.34 9.33 8.42
CA SER A 83 -6.74 9.73 8.27
C SER A 83 -7.68 8.97 9.22
N VAL A 84 -7.23 8.67 10.44
CA VAL A 84 -8.13 8.14 11.50
C VAL A 84 -9.40 8.99 11.62
N THR A 85 -9.33 10.27 11.24
CA THR A 85 -10.49 11.19 11.14
C THR A 85 -11.58 10.73 10.17
N ALA A 86 -11.29 9.89 9.17
CA ALA A 86 -12.33 9.33 8.30
C ALA A 86 -13.23 8.32 9.03
N ALA A 87 -12.65 7.57 9.98
CA ALA A 87 -13.37 6.64 10.83
C ALA A 87 -14.22 7.38 11.90
N ASP A 88 -13.76 8.54 12.37
CA ASP A 88 -14.47 9.36 13.37
C ASP A 88 -15.81 9.94 12.85
N ASN A 89 -15.95 10.07 11.54
CA ASN A 89 -17.16 10.57 10.87
C ASN A 89 -18.06 9.47 10.31
N PHE A 90 -17.74 8.20 10.60
CA PHE A 90 -18.52 7.08 10.10
C PHE A 90 -19.90 7.02 10.75
N SER A 91 -20.96 7.06 9.93
CA SER A 91 -22.35 7.01 10.39
C SER A 91 -23.04 5.72 9.99
N VAL A 92 -23.37 4.91 10.97
CA VAL A 92 -24.08 3.64 10.80
C VAL A 92 -25.53 3.82 10.35
N ASN A 93 -26.11 5.01 10.56
CA ASN A 93 -27.55 5.25 10.34
C ASN A 93 -28.06 4.91 8.94
N LYS A 94 -27.21 5.01 7.93
CA LYS A 94 -27.56 4.68 6.54
C LYS A 94 -27.60 3.18 6.25
N LEU A 95 -27.03 2.37 7.13
CA LEU A 95 -26.89 0.91 6.97
C LEU A 95 -27.97 0.16 7.76
N ILE A 96 -28.76 0.84 8.59
CA ILE A 96 -29.79 0.22 9.41
C ILE A 96 -30.92 -0.28 8.51
N LYS A 97 -31.18 -1.58 8.55
CA LYS A 97 -32.28 -2.27 7.88
C LYS A 97 -33.27 -2.79 8.90
N GLU A 98 -34.52 -3.00 8.49
CA GLU A 98 -35.56 -3.57 9.33
C GLU A 98 -36.02 -4.89 8.71
N LYS A 99 -36.24 -5.90 9.55
CA LYS A 99 -36.87 -7.15 9.17
C LYS A 99 -37.93 -7.54 10.16
N GLU A 100 -38.91 -8.29 9.70
CA GLU A 100 -39.93 -8.88 10.55
C GLU A 100 -39.47 -10.25 11.04
N VAL A 101 -39.41 -10.42 12.35
CA VAL A 101 -39.05 -11.67 13.00
C VAL A 101 -40.28 -12.20 13.78
N GLU A 102 -40.48 -13.51 13.74
CA GLU A 102 -41.53 -14.13 14.54
C GLU A 102 -41.28 -13.88 16.03
N ASP A 103 -42.26 -13.30 16.72
CA ASP A 103 -42.23 -12.97 18.15
C ASP A 103 -43.24 -13.83 18.93
N GLY A 104 -43.39 -15.08 18.54
CA GLY A 104 -44.29 -16.02 19.15
C GLY A 104 -45.70 -16.05 18.52
N GLN A 105 -46.64 -16.68 19.23
CA GLN A 105 -48.01 -16.82 18.79
C GLN A 105 -48.95 -16.15 19.80
N GLU A 106 -49.92 -15.42 19.32
CA GLU A 106 -51.02 -14.94 20.15
C GLU A 106 -52.29 -15.66 19.83
N TRP A 107 -53.05 -15.93 20.90
CA TRP A 107 -54.38 -16.49 20.76
C TRP A 107 -55.38 -15.38 20.40
N VAL A 108 -55.92 -15.42 19.19
CA VAL A 108 -56.93 -14.48 18.73
C VAL A 108 -58.30 -15.13 18.86
N VAL A 109 -59.13 -14.58 19.74
CA VAL A 109 -60.52 -15.06 19.93
C VAL A 109 -61.35 -14.62 18.74
N ASN A 110 -62.08 -15.59 18.14
CA ASN A 110 -63.04 -15.26 17.09
C ASN A 110 -64.20 -14.47 17.66
N THR A 111 -64.31 -13.24 17.29
CA THR A 111 -65.41 -12.34 17.74
C THR A 111 -66.68 -12.44 16.90
N ASP A 112 -66.72 -13.35 15.90
CA ASP A 112 -67.88 -13.57 15.04
C ASP A 112 -69.05 -14.27 15.81
N LYS A 113 -69.47 -13.63 16.91
CA LYS A 113 -70.65 -14.03 17.64
C LYS A 113 -71.88 -13.59 16.86
N LYS A 114 -72.53 -14.55 16.16
CA LYS A 114 -73.75 -14.26 15.37
C LYS A 114 -74.95 -14.24 16.31
N TRP A 115 -75.68 -13.16 16.36
CA TRP A 115 -76.82 -12.94 17.25
C TRP A 115 -77.90 -14.02 17.05
N TYR A 116 -78.00 -14.62 15.85
CA TYR A 116 -78.96 -15.69 15.50
C TYR A 116 -78.49 -17.12 15.81
N LYS A 117 -77.29 -17.28 16.38
CA LYS A 117 -76.68 -18.54 16.79
C LYS A 117 -76.20 -18.48 18.23
N PRO A 118 -77.11 -18.55 19.26
CA PRO A 118 -76.76 -18.34 20.66
C PRO A 118 -75.70 -19.30 21.18
N TRP A 119 -75.62 -20.52 20.65
CA TRP A 119 -74.59 -21.50 21.03
C TRP A 119 -73.18 -21.08 20.69
N THR A 120 -73.01 -20.16 19.75
CA THR A 120 -71.68 -19.63 19.42
C THR A 120 -71.18 -18.66 20.50
N TRP A 121 -72.00 -18.21 21.43
CA TRP A 121 -71.63 -17.29 22.50
C TRP A 121 -70.90 -17.98 23.63
N PHE A 122 -71.04 -19.30 23.76
CA PHE A 122 -70.39 -20.11 24.78
C PHE A 122 -69.21 -20.89 24.29
N GLN A 123 -68.89 -20.83 23.00
CA GLN A 123 -67.71 -21.44 22.45
C GLN A 123 -66.62 -20.40 22.31
N GLU A 124 -65.57 -20.49 23.12
CA GLU A 124 -64.35 -19.81 22.90
C GLU A 124 -63.61 -20.46 21.72
N SER A 125 -63.98 -20.05 20.51
CA SER A 125 -63.22 -20.42 19.33
C SER A 125 -62.19 -19.33 19.03
N GLY A 126 -60.98 -19.74 18.89
CA GLY A 126 -59.90 -18.87 18.50
C GLY A 126 -58.88 -19.60 17.66
N HIS A 127 -57.95 -18.90 17.13
CA HIS A 127 -56.82 -19.47 16.41
C HIS A 127 -55.53 -18.78 16.84
N TYR A 128 -54.44 -19.50 16.76
CA TYR A 128 -53.12 -18.92 16.98
C TYR A 128 -52.71 -18.13 15.77
N ARG A 129 -52.32 -16.85 15.99
CA ARG A 129 -51.76 -15.98 14.97
C ARG A 129 -50.31 -15.72 15.33
N THR A 130 -49.40 -15.89 14.38
CA THR A 130 -48.00 -15.55 14.55
C THR A 130 -47.86 -14.05 14.68
N LYS A 131 -47.25 -13.62 15.76
CA LYS A 131 -46.82 -12.23 15.93
C LYS A 131 -45.53 -12.00 15.23
N TYR A 132 -45.43 -10.86 14.59
CA TYR A 132 -44.17 -10.39 13.98
C TYR A 132 -43.73 -9.11 14.68
N LYS A 133 -42.46 -9.06 14.99
CA LYS A 133 -41.80 -7.87 15.54
C LYS A 133 -40.77 -7.35 14.52
N LYS A 134 -40.78 -6.03 14.31
CA LYS A 134 -39.75 -5.40 13.52
C LYS A 134 -38.47 -5.27 14.33
N VAL A 135 -37.42 -5.87 13.84
CA VAL A 135 -36.08 -5.81 14.43
C VAL A 135 -35.17 -5.03 13.50
N LYS A 136 -34.42 -4.09 14.05
CA LYS A 136 -33.40 -3.34 13.34
C LYS A 136 -32.09 -4.09 13.41
N PHE A 137 -31.42 -4.17 12.27
CA PHE A 137 -30.12 -4.84 12.14
C PHE A 137 -29.24 -4.10 11.15
N VAL A 138 -27.93 -4.37 11.18
CA VAL A 138 -26.96 -3.89 10.22
C VAL A 138 -26.26 -5.10 9.58
N PRO A 139 -26.23 -5.23 8.24
CA PRO A 139 -25.42 -6.25 7.58
C PRO A 139 -23.95 -6.03 7.87
N ALA A 140 -23.24 -7.04 8.37
CA ALA A 140 -21.85 -6.95 8.78
C ALA A 140 -20.91 -6.66 7.62
N ASP A 141 -21.19 -7.26 6.46
CA ASP A 141 -20.45 -7.06 5.23
C ASP A 141 -20.58 -5.62 4.69
N GLU A 142 -21.81 -5.06 4.68
CA GLU A 142 -22.04 -3.67 4.27
C GLU A 142 -21.39 -2.68 5.25
N LEU A 143 -21.42 -3.00 6.55
CA LEU A 143 -20.74 -2.21 7.57
C LEU A 143 -19.23 -2.15 7.31
N ALA A 144 -18.61 -3.33 7.11
CA ALA A 144 -17.19 -3.44 6.84
C ALA A 144 -16.80 -2.73 5.53
N GLN A 145 -17.53 -2.98 4.45
CA GLN A 145 -17.24 -2.33 3.15
C GLN A 145 -17.34 -0.80 3.24
N THR A 146 -18.42 -0.28 3.83
CA THR A 146 -18.62 1.16 3.94
C THR A 146 -17.57 1.81 4.85
N PHE A 147 -17.13 1.09 5.90
CA PHE A 147 -16.11 1.56 6.81
C PHE A 147 -14.73 1.60 6.14
N PHE A 148 -14.36 0.53 5.40
CA PHE A 148 -13.03 0.43 4.81
C PHE A 148 -12.86 1.13 3.47
N ALA A 149 -13.94 1.43 2.72
CA ALA A 149 -13.85 2.08 1.43
C ALA A 149 -12.96 3.35 1.44
N PRO A 150 -13.19 4.35 2.33
CA PRO A 150 -12.34 5.55 2.36
C PRO A 150 -10.89 5.26 2.80
N ILE A 151 -10.68 4.19 3.58
CA ILE A 151 -9.35 3.76 4.00
C ILE A 151 -8.61 3.13 2.82
N GLN A 152 -9.29 2.27 2.04
CA GLN A 152 -8.73 1.66 0.83
C GLN A 152 -8.32 2.71 -0.20
N ASP A 153 -9.20 3.68 -0.47
CA ASP A 153 -8.90 4.78 -1.39
C ASP A 153 -7.64 5.54 -0.95
N ARG A 154 -7.52 5.78 0.37
CA ARG A 154 -6.37 6.44 0.94
C ARG A 154 -5.08 5.63 0.84
N LEU A 155 -5.13 4.34 1.18
CA LEU A 155 -3.97 3.45 1.04
C LEU A 155 -3.53 3.34 -0.42
N PHE A 156 -4.47 3.37 -1.36
CA PHE A 156 -4.16 3.42 -2.78
C PHE A 156 -3.45 4.72 -3.18
N GLU A 157 -3.94 5.87 -2.71
CA GLU A 157 -3.28 7.18 -2.93
C GLU A 157 -1.87 7.21 -2.34
N ASP A 158 -1.68 6.71 -1.11
CA ASP A 158 -0.37 6.60 -0.48
C ASP A 158 0.57 5.67 -1.28
N GLY A 159 0.05 4.56 -1.82
CA GLY A 159 0.77 3.65 -2.70
C GLY A 159 1.23 4.32 -4.00
N GLU A 160 0.37 5.11 -4.64
CA GLU A 160 0.72 5.88 -5.84
C GLU A 160 1.74 6.99 -5.54
N ALA A 161 1.60 7.69 -4.42
CA ALA A 161 2.58 8.68 -3.98
C ALA A 161 3.95 8.05 -3.72
N ALA A 162 3.97 6.88 -3.09
CA ALA A 162 5.18 6.10 -2.84
C ALA A 162 5.85 5.64 -4.15
N ARG A 163 5.06 5.18 -5.13
CA ARG A 163 5.54 4.80 -6.46
C ARG A 163 6.17 5.98 -7.20
N GLN A 164 5.52 7.14 -7.17
CA GLN A 164 6.05 8.37 -7.78
C GLN A 164 7.33 8.82 -7.09
N TYR A 165 7.38 8.73 -5.76
CA TYR A 165 8.58 9.04 -4.98
C TYR A 165 9.72 8.08 -5.36
N ALA A 166 9.49 6.75 -5.37
CA ALA A 166 10.49 5.76 -5.74
C ALA A 166 11.05 6.00 -7.14
N THR A 167 10.17 6.29 -8.12
CA THR A 167 10.56 6.64 -9.49
C THR A 167 11.42 7.90 -9.53
N LYS A 168 11.04 8.95 -8.81
CA LYS A 168 11.79 10.19 -8.74
C LYS A 168 13.18 9.99 -8.13
N GLN A 169 13.27 9.23 -7.04
CA GLN A 169 14.56 8.94 -6.40
C GLN A 169 15.43 8.03 -7.27
N SER A 170 14.86 7.02 -7.90
CA SER A 170 15.58 6.16 -8.85
C SER A 170 16.17 6.96 -10.01
N ASN A 171 15.38 7.87 -10.58
CA ASN A 171 15.87 8.77 -11.66
C ASN A 171 16.98 9.72 -11.18
N ARG A 172 16.90 10.22 -9.93
CA ARG A 172 17.98 11.05 -9.33
C ARG A 172 19.27 10.25 -9.16
N ILE A 173 19.16 9.02 -8.65
CA ILE A 173 20.30 8.11 -8.50
C ILE A 173 20.90 7.81 -9.88
N ALA A 174 20.10 7.42 -10.85
CA ALA A 174 20.55 7.14 -12.21
C ALA A 174 21.23 8.35 -12.87
N ALA A 175 20.67 9.53 -12.70
CA ALA A 175 21.28 10.77 -13.23
C ALA A 175 22.63 11.10 -12.57
N ALA A 176 22.75 10.89 -11.24
CA ALA A 176 24.01 11.08 -10.53
C ALA A 176 25.09 10.11 -11.03
N PHE A 177 24.75 8.82 -11.15
CA PHE A 177 25.68 7.82 -11.72
C PHE A 177 26.03 8.11 -13.17
N SER A 178 25.06 8.48 -14.01
CA SER A 178 25.32 8.85 -15.41
C SER A 178 26.29 10.03 -15.52
N LYS A 179 26.18 11.01 -14.64
CA LYS A 179 27.12 12.16 -14.59
C LYS A 179 28.54 11.71 -14.24
N GLU A 180 28.68 10.85 -13.23
CA GLU A 180 29.99 10.35 -12.81
C GLU A 180 30.59 9.38 -13.83
N PHE A 181 29.78 8.55 -14.50
CA PHE A 181 30.24 7.71 -15.61
C PHE A 181 30.75 8.53 -16.78
N LYS A 182 30.06 9.61 -17.16
CA LYS A 182 30.54 10.53 -18.20
C LYS A 182 31.87 11.21 -17.82
N ARG A 183 32.00 11.55 -16.53
CA ARG A 183 33.28 12.10 -16.03
C ARG A 183 34.38 11.06 -16.13
N LEU A 184 34.12 9.83 -15.74
CA LEU A 184 35.09 8.75 -15.86
C LEU A 184 35.44 8.44 -17.31
N ASP A 185 34.44 8.40 -18.21
CA ASP A 185 34.64 8.24 -19.65
C ASP A 185 35.61 9.31 -20.23
N ASN A 186 35.41 10.57 -19.83
CA ASN A 186 36.31 11.66 -20.27
C ASN A 186 37.73 11.50 -19.72
N VAL A 187 37.89 11.06 -18.46
CA VAL A 187 39.23 10.80 -17.89
C VAL A 187 39.91 9.63 -18.62
N LEU A 188 39.19 8.59 -18.94
CA LEU A 188 39.70 7.44 -19.69
C LEU A 188 40.09 7.81 -21.11
N LYS A 189 39.27 8.59 -21.82
CA LYS A 189 39.60 9.11 -23.14
C LYS A 189 40.87 9.94 -23.14
N HIS A 190 41.00 10.85 -22.17
CA HIS A 190 42.22 11.66 -22.05
C HIS A 190 43.46 10.81 -21.74
N LYS A 191 43.33 9.78 -20.87
CA LYS A 191 44.45 8.86 -20.62
C LYS A 191 44.79 8.00 -21.84
N LEU A 192 43.79 7.58 -22.64
CA LEU A 192 44.00 6.87 -23.88
C LEU A 192 44.83 7.78 -24.86
N GLU A 193 44.40 9.02 -25.07
CA GLU A 193 45.11 9.98 -25.90
C GLU A 193 46.56 10.20 -25.45
N GLN A 194 46.79 10.30 -24.12
CA GLN A 194 48.14 10.41 -23.57
C GLN A 194 48.97 9.13 -23.85
N LEU A 195 48.39 7.94 -23.65
CA LEU A 195 49.07 6.69 -23.91
C LEU A 195 49.36 6.48 -25.39
N GLU A 196 48.46 6.85 -26.29
CA GLU A 196 48.67 6.84 -27.72
C GLU A 196 49.82 7.77 -28.13
N SER A 197 49.94 8.94 -27.52
CA SER A 197 51.05 9.88 -27.76
C SER A 197 52.43 9.35 -27.31
N TYR A 198 52.43 8.46 -26.30
CA TYR A 198 53.66 7.79 -25.81
C TYR A 198 53.92 6.40 -26.39
N ALA A 199 52.96 5.85 -27.16
CA ALA A 199 52.93 4.43 -27.52
C ALA A 199 53.70 4.06 -28.79
N ALA A 200 54.54 4.91 -29.31
CA ALA A 200 55.27 4.59 -30.54
C ALA A 200 56.12 3.29 -30.44
N ASP A 201 56.58 2.83 -29.23
CA ASP A 201 57.53 1.74 -29.15
C ASP A 201 57.44 0.73 -27.99
N SER A 202 56.39 0.74 -27.13
CA SER A 202 56.39 -0.12 -25.96
C SER A 202 55.22 -1.12 -25.91
N LYS A 203 55.52 -2.45 -25.81
CA LYS A 203 54.57 -3.54 -25.65
C LYS A 203 53.62 -3.36 -24.42
N LEU A 204 54.15 -2.72 -23.38
CA LEU A 204 53.41 -2.43 -22.14
C LEU A 204 52.34 -1.34 -22.34
N ALA A 205 52.61 -0.37 -23.17
CA ALA A 205 51.65 0.68 -23.52
C ALA A 205 50.50 0.13 -24.35
N LYS A 206 50.73 -0.81 -25.24
CA LYS A 206 49.70 -1.53 -26.03
C LYS A 206 48.72 -2.29 -25.12
N GLN A 207 49.24 -3.01 -24.12
CA GLN A 207 48.38 -3.73 -23.15
C GLN A 207 47.46 -2.79 -22.33
N ARG A 208 48.00 -1.66 -21.87
CA ARG A 208 47.22 -0.65 -21.15
C ARG A 208 46.17 0.03 -22.01
N ILE A 209 46.47 0.26 -23.29
CA ILE A 209 45.49 0.79 -24.25
C ILE A 209 44.32 -0.17 -24.42
N GLU A 210 44.58 -1.48 -24.66
CA GLU A 210 43.52 -2.50 -24.79
C GLU A 210 42.64 -2.59 -23.55
N GLU A 211 43.22 -2.51 -22.35
CA GLU A 211 42.49 -2.52 -21.09
C GLU A 211 41.60 -1.26 -20.92
N THR A 212 42.13 -0.11 -21.29
CA THR A 212 41.40 1.16 -21.23
C THR A 212 40.23 1.18 -22.24
N GLU A 213 40.44 0.67 -23.45
CA GLU A 213 39.37 0.52 -24.46
C GLU A 213 38.25 -0.43 -24.02
N LYS A 214 38.60 -1.56 -23.36
CA LYS A 214 37.61 -2.47 -22.79
C LYS A 214 36.74 -1.76 -21.73
N ASN A 215 37.37 -0.97 -20.88
CA ASN A 215 36.66 -0.25 -19.83
C ASN A 215 35.79 0.89 -20.42
N LEU A 216 36.21 1.52 -21.48
CA LEU A 216 35.43 2.53 -22.20
C LEU A 216 34.17 1.94 -22.83
N LYS A 217 34.32 0.81 -23.56
CA LYS A 217 33.18 0.08 -24.14
C LYS A 217 32.17 -0.37 -23.09
N TRP A 218 32.66 -0.74 -21.90
CA TRP A 218 31.77 -1.10 -20.80
C TRP A 218 30.95 0.10 -20.32
N LEU A 219 31.54 1.28 -20.22
CA LEU A 219 30.84 2.53 -19.85
C LEU A 219 29.79 2.96 -20.89
N GLU A 220 30.13 2.84 -22.17
CA GLU A 220 29.20 3.15 -23.28
C GLU A 220 27.95 2.25 -23.28
N ASN A 221 28.06 1.01 -22.76
CA ASN A 221 26.92 0.08 -22.66
C ASN A 221 26.02 0.35 -21.43
N ILE A 222 26.42 1.23 -20.50
CA ILE A 222 25.66 1.57 -19.26
C ILE A 222 24.97 2.93 -19.39
N THR A 223 25.43 3.80 -20.28
CA THR A 223 24.82 5.12 -20.54
C THR A 223 23.77 5.06 -21.63
#